data_1d1775f497aa4574ab33e1289b11047b
#
_entry.id   1d1775f497aa4574ab33e1289b11047b
#
_cell.length_a   1.000
_cell.length_b   1.000
_cell.length_c   1.000
_cell.angle_alpha   90.00
_cell.angle_beta   90.00
_cell.angle_gamma   90.00
#
_symmetry.space_group_name_H-M   'P 1'
#
loop_
_entity.id
_entity.type
_entity.pdbx_description
1 polymer ?
#
loop_
_entity_poly.entity_id
_entity_poly.type
_entity_poly.pdbx_seq_one_letter_code
_entity_poly.pdbx_strand_id
1 'polypeptide(L)'
;MAEINNCLLPDDLQYHVEFNVWLRDNGDGTYDMGMTDIAQTMAGSVIHCRAKAVGKNVKKGKSIATVESGKWVGPVKTPLTGEIMACNQDVEADATILNKSPYKQGWIVRLKPSLLEEEKGDLVSGEDAQEGFKAYMSEKELGECVHCEGFDG
;
A
#
# COMPACT_ATOMS: atom_id res chain seq x y z
N MET A 1 11.73 -13.33 1.89
CA MET A 1 11.37 -11.92 1.78
C MET A 1 12.33 -11.24 0.83
N ALA A 2 11.83 -10.58 -0.19
CA ALA A 2 12.69 -9.90 -1.16
C ALA A 2 13.08 -8.51 -0.68
N GLU A 3 14.25 -8.09 -1.10
CA GLU A 3 14.76 -6.75 -0.78
C GLU A 3 15.48 -6.20 -2.00
N ILE A 4 15.10 -4.99 -2.43
CA ILE A 4 15.77 -4.27 -3.50
C ILE A 4 16.13 -2.88 -3.00
N ASN A 5 17.43 -2.53 -3.08
CA ASN A 5 17.89 -1.20 -2.67
C ASN A 5 17.35 -0.80 -1.29
N ASN A 6 17.48 -1.71 -0.33
CA ASN A 6 17.00 -1.55 1.05
C ASN A 6 15.47 -1.48 1.18
N CYS A 7 14.72 -1.74 0.12
CA CYS A 7 13.26 -1.77 0.15
C CYS A 7 12.78 -3.20 0.31
N LEU A 8 11.89 -3.43 1.28
CA LEU A 8 11.30 -4.74 1.53
C LEU A 8 10.11 -4.97 0.60
N LEU A 9 10.02 -6.19 0.07
CA LEU A 9 8.86 -6.64 -0.71
C LEU A 9 8.52 -8.05 -0.25
N PRO A 10 7.65 -8.20 0.76
CA PRO A 10 7.23 -9.53 1.23
C PRO A 10 6.71 -10.41 0.09
N ASP A 11 7.15 -11.68 0.08
CA ASP A 11 6.85 -12.62 -1.01
C ASP A 11 5.41 -13.10 -1.01
N ASP A 12 4.73 -13.01 0.11
CA ASP A 12 3.36 -13.49 0.29
C ASP A 12 2.30 -12.44 -0.08
N LEU A 13 2.73 -11.29 -0.59
CA LEU A 13 1.83 -10.21 -0.98
C LEU A 13 1.76 -10.05 -2.50
N GLN A 14 0.70 -9.40 -2.94
CA GLN A 14 0.56 -8.90 -4.30
C GLN A 14 0.74 -7.38 -4.29
N TYR A 15 1.05 -6.82 -5.46
CA TYR A 15 1.35 -5.39 -5.56
C TYR A 15 0.76 -4.80 -6.82
N HIS A 16 0.38 -3.52 -6.72
CA HIS A 16 0.13 -2.67 -7.89
C HIS A 16 1.27 -1.64 -7.92
N VAL A 17 2.17 -1.78 -8.87
CA VAL A 17 3.42 -0.98 -8.89
C VAL A 17 3.13 0.50 -9.07
N GLU A 18 2.32 0.85 -10.06
CA GLU A 18 2.02 2.25 -10.37
C GLU A 18 1.38 2.99 -9.20
N PHE A 19 0.44 2.33 -8.51
CA PHE A 19 -0.24 2.93 -7.35
C PHE A 19 0.57 2.77 -6.06
N ASN A 20 1.60 1.93 -6.10
CA ASN A 20 2.55 1.75 -4.99
C ASN A 20 1.85 1.24 -3.72
N VAL A 21 0.96 0.27 -3.91
CA VAL A 21 0.21 -0.38 -2.83
C VAL A 21 0.45 -1.88 -2.82
N TRP A 22 0.35 -2.46 -1.63
CA TRP A 22 0.37 -3.91 -1.46
C TRP A 22 -1.03 -4.42 -1.15
N LEU A 23 -1.26 -5.69 -1.47
CA LEU A 23 -2.53 -6.38 -1.22
C LEU A 23 -2.24 -7.73 -0.57
N ARG A 24 -3.03 -8.05 0.44
CA ARG A 24 -3.00 -9.37 1.09
C ARG A 24 -4.36 -10.04 0.90
N ASP A 25 -4.34 -11.22 0.29
CA ASP A 25 -5.53 -12.05 0.14
C ASP A 25 -5.83 -12.69 1.51
N ASN A 26 -6.97 -12.35 2.09
CA ASN A 26 -7.35 -12.87 3.41
C ASN A 26 -7.99 -14.26 3.35
N GLY A 27 -8.21 -14.81 2.15
CA GLY A 27 -8.78 -16.13 1.99
C GLY A 27 -10.29 -16.22 2.14
N ASP A 28 -10.94 -15.10 2.43
CA ASP A 28 -12.40 -15.02 2.64
C ASP A 28 -13.10 -14.13 1.62
N GLY A 29 -12.43 -13.81 0.53
CA GLY A 29 -12.95 -12.91 -0.50
C GLY A 29 -12.61 -11.45 -0.26
N THR A 30 -11.88 -11.11 0.79
CA THR A 30 -11.44 -9.74 1.05
C THR A 30 -9.93 -9.61 0.92
N TYR A 31 -9.48 -8.37 0.69
CA TYR A 31 -8.06 -8.02 0.59
C TYR A 31 -7.75 -6.88 1.53
N ASP A 32 -6.67 -7.02 2.30
CA ASP A 32 -6.10 -5.88 3.01
C ASP A 32 -5.17 -5.14 2.07
N MET A 33 -5.14 -3.82 2.18
CA MET A 33 -4.32 -2.96 1.33
C MET A 33 -3.59 -1.92 2.17
N GLY A 34 -2.38 -1.59 1.75
CA GLY A 34 -1.58 -0.57 2.41
C GLY A 34 -0.49 -0.03 1.49
N MET A 35 0.28 0.89 2.02
CA MET A 35 1.42 1.49 1.32
C MET A 35 2.63 0.58 1.40
N THR A 36 3.36 0.48 0.29
CA THR A 36 4.63 -0.27 0.27
C THR A 36 5.72 0.47 1.02
N ASP A 37 6.84 -0.22 1.25
CA ASP A 37 8.05 0.40 1.80
C ASP A 37 8.55 1.53 0.91
N ILE A 38 8.44 1.36 -0.41
CA ILE A 38 8.81 2.39 -1.38
C ILE A 38 7.90 3.60 -1.23
N ALA A 39 6.59 3.38 -1.08
CA ALA A 39 5.63 4.47 -0.91
C ALA A 39 5.88 5.25 0.38
N GLN A 40 6.15 4.57 1.50
CA GLN A 40 6.40 5.25 2.77
C GLN A 40 7.71 6.05 2.69
N THR A 41 8.71 5.55 1.99
CA THR A 41 9.96 6.28 1.79
C THR A 41 9.73 7.55 0.99
N MET A 42 8.96 7.46 -0.10
CA MET A 42 8.65 8.62 -0.94
C MET A 42 7.80 9.66 -0.21
N ALA A 43 6.85 9.21 0.60
CA ALA A 43 5.99 10.12 1.37
C ALA A 43 6.74 10.85 2.48
N GLY A 44 7.74 10.20 3.08
CA GLY A 44 8.41 10.69 4.28
C GLY A 44 7.60 10.41 5.53
N SER A 45 7.90 11.12 6.63
CA SER A 45 7.24 10.88 7.92
C SER A 45 5.76 11.23 7.84
N VAL A 46 4.91 10.23 7.97
CA VAL A 46 3.46 10.41 7.84
C VAL A 46 2.89 11.01 9.13
N ILE A 47 2.05 12.03 8.96
CA ILE A 47 1.41 12.75 10.05
C ILE A 47 -0.03 12.31 10.23
N HIS A 48 -0.76 12.16 9.11
CA HIS A 48 -2.17 11.79 9.12
C HIS A 48 -2.48 10.80 8.01
N CYS A 49 -3.40 9.87 8.30
CA CYS A 49 -3.98 8.97 7.31
C CYS A 49 -5.47 8.87 7.60
N ARG A 50 -6.28 9.19 6.60
CA ARG A 50 -7.73 9.12 6.72
C ARG A 50 -8.30 8.24 5.62
N ALA A 51 -8.85 7.10 6.02
CA ALA A 51 -9.48 6.17 5.09
C ALA A 51 -10.91 6.58 4.76
N LYS A 52 -11.39 6.15 3.60
CA LYS A 52 -12.80 6.27 3.24
C LYS A 52 -13.63 5.42 4.18
N ALA A 53 -14.89 5.79 4.35
CA ALA A 53 -15.78 5.13 5.31
C ALA A 53 -16.11 3.69 4.94
N VAL A 54 -16.28 2.86 5.96
CA VAL A 54 -16.80 1.49 5.79
C VAL A 54 -18.17 1.54 5.09
N GLY A 55 -18.37 0.61 4.16
CA GLY A 55 -19.58 0.55 3.35
C GLY A 55 -19.51 1.32 2.05
N LYS A 56 -18.49 2.15 1.86
CA LYS A 56 -18.33 2.91 0.63
C LYS A 56 -17.80 2.02 -0.49
N ASN A 57 -18.39 2.16 -1.68
CA ASN A 57 -17.88 1.51 -2.89
C ASN A 57 -16.89 2.44 -3.58
N VAL A 58 -15.74 1.89 -3.96
CA VAL A 58 -14.70 2.63 -4.66
C VAL A 58 -14.36 1.92 -5.97
N LYS A 59 -14.00 2.70 -6.98
CA LYS A 59 -13.61 2.18 -8.29
C LYS A 59 -12.09 2.15 -8.40
N LYS A 60 -11.57 1.19 -9.17
CA LYS A 60 -10.14 1.11 -9.48
C LYS A 60 -9.59 2.48 -9.87
N GLY A 61 -8.47 2.84 -9.28
CA GLY A 61 -7.79 4.11 -9.53
C GLY A 61 -8.28 5.26 -8.66
N LYS A 62 -9.33 5.07 -7.87
CA LYS A 62 -9.83 6.09 -6.96
C LYS A 62 -9.20 5.92 -5.58
N SER A 63 -9.28 6.98 -4.77
CA SER A 63 -8.68 7.02 -3.45
C SER A 63 -9.45 6.14 -2.46
N ILE A 64 -8.72 5.31 -1.71
CA ILE A 64 -9.26 4.62 -0.51
C ILE A 64 -8.85 5.34 0.76
N ALA A 65 -7.86 6.22 0.68
CA ALA A 65 -7.39 6.99 1.82
C ALA A 65 -6.62 8.20 1.35
N THR A 66 -6.53 9.21 2.21
CA THR A 66 -5.64 10.36 2.00
C THR A 66 -4.55 10.29 3.06
N VAL A 67 -3.31 10.46 2.62
CA VAL A 67 -2.13 10.44 3.49
C VAL A 67 -1.46 11.80 3.44
N GLU A 68 -1.11 12.32 4.61
CA GLU A 68 -0.39 13.58 4.75
C GLU A 68 0.93 13.35 5.48
N SER A 69 2.01 13.88 4.91
CA SER A 69 3.33 13.93 5.55
C SER A 69 3.80 15.37 5.62
N GLY A 70 4.98 15.61 6.16
CA GLY A 70 5.55 16.96 6.23
C GLY A 70 5.88 17.56 4.85
N LYS A 71 5.97 16.73 3.80
CA LYS A 71 6.36 17.18 2.46
C LYS A 71 5.38 16.79 1.35
N TRP A 72 4.30 16.06 1.67
CA TRP A 72 3.42 15.51 0.65
C TRP A 72 2.02 15.28 1.21
N VAL A 73 1.01 15.52 0.37
CA VAL A 73 -0.38 15.13 0.63
C VAL A 73 -0.88 14.46 -0.64
N GLY A 74 -1.45 13.27 -0.51
CA GLY A 74 -1.93 12.56 -1.68
C GLY A 74 -2.79 11.35 -1.35
N PRO A 75 -3.37 10.75 -2.39
CA PRO A 75 -4.25 9.60 -2.23
C PRO A 75 -3.47 8.29 -2.19
N VAL A 76 -4.06 7.32 -1.53
CA VAL A 76 -3.73 5.91 -1.73
C VAL A 76 -4.81 5.37 -2.65
N LYS A 77 -4.44 4.93 -3.84
CA LYS A 77 -5.40 4.51 -4.87
C LYS A 77 -5.61 3.01 -4.83
N THR A 78 -6.87 2.60 -4.98
CA THR A 78 -7.18 1.17 -5.00
C THR A 78 -6.94 0.58 -6.38
N PRO A 79 -6.25 -0.56 -6.48
CA PRO A 79 -6.14 -1.28 -7.75
C PRO A 79 -7.37 -2.15 -8.07
N LEU A 80 -8.29 -2.29 -7.11
CA LEU A 80 -9.49 -3.12 -7.27
C LEU A 80 -10.73 -2.31 -6.93
N THR A 81 -11.76 -2.48 -7.76
CA THR A 81 -13.10 -1.94 -7.48
C THR A 81 -13.77 -2.80 -6.42
N GLY A 82 -14.39 -2.18 -5.43
CA GLY A 82 -15.10 -2.93 -4.40
C GLY A 82 -15.60 -2.08 -3.26
N GLU A 83 -16.09 -2.78 -2.23
CA GLU A 83 -16.64 -2.15 -1.03
C GLU A 83 -15.63 -2.19 0.10
N ILE A 84 -15.48 -1.06 0.80
CA ILE A 84 -14.63 -0.97 1.99
C ILE A 84 -15.35 -1.67 3.15
N MET A 85 -14.75 -2.74 3.65
CA MET A 85 -15.31 -3.57 4.71
C MET A 85 -14.80 -3.20 6.08
N ALA A 86 -13.58 -2.68 6.17
CA ALA A 86 -12.96 -2.28 7.43
C ALA A 86 -11.89 -1.23 7.18
N CYS A 87 -11.65 -0.39 8.19
CA CYS A 87 -10.58 0.60 8.20
C CYS A 87 -9.73 0.35 9.45
N ASN A 88 -8.42 0.55 9.33
CA ASN A 88 -7.51 0.34 10.44
C ASN A 88 -7.52 1.55 11.38
N GLN A 89 -8.19 1.39 12.53
CA GLN A 89 -8.31 2.46 13.52
C GLN A 89 -6.96 2.84 14.14
N ASP A 90 -6.04 1.89 14.24
CA ASP A 90 -4.71 2.15 14.80
C ASP A 90 -3.91 3.10 13.91
N VAL A 91 -4.02 2.97 12.59
CA VAL A 91 -3.35 3.86 11.64
C VAL A 91 -3.98 5.26 11.68
N GLU A 92 -5.29 5.36 11.84
CA GLU A 92 -5.94 6.68 12.00
C GLU A 92 -5.51 7.37 13.28
N ALA A 93 -5.33 6.60 14.36
CA ALA A 93 -4.90 7.14 15.64
C ALA A 93 -3.40 7.51 15.63
N ASP A 94 -2.58 6.73 14.92
CA ASP A 94 -1.14 6.94 14.83
C ASP A 94 -0.65 6.59 13.43
N ALA A 95 -0.63 7.56 12.56
CA ALA A 95 -0.24 7.35 11.17
C ALA A 95 1.24 7.02 10.98
N THR A 96 2.09 7.20 12.01
CA THR A 96 3.50 6.79 11.93
C THR A 96 3.66 5.29 11.77
N ILE A 97 2.61 4.51 12.05
CA ILE A 97 2.60 3.07 11.81
C ILE A 97 2.87 2.77 10.33
N LEU A 98 2.46 3.64 9.42
CA LEU A 98 2.71 3.47 7.98
C LEU A 98 4.20 3.50 7.66
N ASN A 99 4.99 4.26 8.41
CA ASN A 99 6.45 4.29 8.25
C ASN A 99 7.12 3.15 9.00
N LYS A 100 6.61 2.80 10.17
CA LYS A 100 7.23 1.80 11.04
C LYS A 100 6.96 0.37 10.61
N SER A 101 5.73 0.08 10.22
CA SER A 101 5.29 -1.28 9.92
C SER A 101 4.33 -1.32 8.73
N PRO A 102 4.80 -0.93 7.53
CA PRO A 102 3.89 -0.78 6.38
C PRO A 102 3.17 -2.07 5.98
N TYR A 103 3.80 -3.23 6.16
CA TYR A 103 3.25 -4.50 5.70
C TYR A 103 2.53 -5.31 6.77
N LYS A 104 2.69 -4.98 8.04
CA LYS A 104 2.09 -5.73 9.16
C LYS A 104 0.96 -4.94 9.79
N GLN A 105 1.30 -3.94 10.59
CA GLN A 105 0.32 -3.13 11.30
C GLN A 105 -0.24 -2.00 10.42
N GLY A 106 0.43 -1.68 9.32
CA GLY A 106 0.11 -0.55 8.45
C GLY A 106 -0.90 -0.82 7.36
N TRP A 107 -1.72 -1.87 7.48
CA TRP A 107 -2.84 -2.02 6.55
C TRP A 107 -3.81 -0.84 6.74
N ILE A 108 -4.36 -0.33 5.64
CA ILE A 108 -5.20 0.88 5.69
C ILE A 108 -6.67 0.52 5.61
N VAL A 109 -7.04 -0.28 4.61
CA VAL A 109 -8.43 -0.72 4.44
C VAL A 109 -8.47 -2.21 4.11
N ARG A 110 -9.64 -2.81 4.43
CA ARG A 110 -10.02 -4.13 3.94
C ARG A 110 -11.11 -3.95 2.92
N LEU A 111 -10.92 -4.51 1.74
CA LEU A 111 -11.83 -4.29 0.62
C LEU A 111 -12.34 -5.62 0.09
N LYS A 112 -13.64 -5.65 -0.24
CA LYS A 112 -14.26 -6.79 -0.91
C LYS A 112 -14.40 -6.48 -2.38
N PRO A 113 -13.56 -7.08 -3.25
CA PRO A 113 -13.60 -6.78 -4.69
C PRO A 113 -14.90 -7.25 -5.32
N SER A 114 -15.38 -6.48 -6.28
CA SER A 114 -16.56 -6.85 -7.08
C SER A 114 -16.21 -7.17 -8.53
N LEU A 115 -14.99 -6.83 -8.98
CA LEU A 115 -14.52 -7.03 -10.35
C LEU A 115 -13.12 -7.65 -10.37
N LEU A 116 -12.85 -8.58 -9.47
CA LEU A 116 -11.50 -9.13 -9.29
C LEU A 116 -10.95 -9.74 -10.59
N GLU A 117 -11.76 -10.55 -11.27
CA GLU A 117 -11.29 -11.24 -12.48
C GLU A 117 -10.92 -10.28 -13.60
N GLU A 118 -11.62 -9.16 -13.71
CA GLU A 118 -11.36 -8.15 -14.73
C GLU A 118 -10.17 -7.26 -14.38
N GLU A 119 -9.85 -7.13 -13.11
CA GLU A 119 -8.87 -6.13 -12.65
C GLU A 119 -7.57 -6.71 -12.11
N LYS A 120 -7.54 -7.99 -11.81
CA LYS A 120 -6.35 -8.61 -11.18
C LYS A 120 -5.12 -8.69 -12.10
N GLY A 121 -5.30 -8.49 -13.40
CA GLY A 121 -4.21 -8.58 -14.36
C GLY A 121 -3.07 -7.59 -14.14
N ASP A 122 -3.34 -6.48 -13.46
CA ASP A 122 -2.32 -5.48 -13.13
C ASP A 122 -1.58 -5.76 -11.83
N LEU A 123 -1.97 -6.81 -11.10
CA LEU A 123 -1.31 -7.18 -9.86
C LEU A 123 -0.12 -8.08 -10.14
N VAL A 124 0.97 -7.83 -9.42
CA VAL A 124 2.21 -8.60 -9.57
C VAL A 124 2.67 -9.13 -8.21
N SER A 125 3.47 -10.17 -8.23
CA SER A 125 4.07 -10.74 -7.02
C SER A 125 5.44 -11.30 -7.36
N GLY A 126 6.23 -11.68 -6.34
CA GLY A 126 7.52 -12.34 -6.52
C GLY A 126 8.48 -11.54 -7.40
N GLU A 127 9.11 -12.19 -8.35
CA GLU A 127 10.10 -11.57 -9.24
C GLU A 127 9.49 -10.47 -10.11
N ASP A 128 8.26 -10.64 -10.56
CA ASP A 128 7.59 -9.63 -11.38
C ASP A 128 7.42 -8.32 -10.58
N ALA A 129 7.10 -8.44 -9.30
CA ALA A 129 7.00 -7.25 -8.42
C ALA A 129 8.37 -6.61 -8.26
N GLN A 130 9.42 -7.40 -8.06
CA GLN A 130 10.78 -6.88 -7.92
C GLN A 130 11.22 -6.12 -9.18
N GLU A 131 10.99 -6.70 -10.34
CA GLU A 131 11.33 -6.06 -11.62
C GLU A 131 10.53 -4.77 -11.82
N GLY A 132 9.22 -4.82 -11.53
CA GLY A 132 8.36 -3.66 -11.66
C GLY A 132 8.80 -2.51 -10.75
N PHE A 133 9.13 -2.79 -9.50
CA PHE A 133 9.58 -1.75 -8.58
C PHE A 133 10.98 -1.24 -8.88
N LYS A 134 11.86 -2.07 -9.39
CA LYS A 134 13.17 -1.58 -9.87
C LYS A 134 12.99 -0.53 -10.95
N ALA A 135 12.13 -0.80 -11.93
CA ALA A 135 11.84 0.15 -13.00
C ALA A 135 11.16 1.41 -12.46
N TYR A 136 10.21 1.24 -11.55
CA TYR A 136 9.50 2.35 -10.91
C TYR A 136 10.46 3.26 -10.14
N MET A 137 11.35 2.68 -9.33
CA MET A 137 12.32 3.44 -8.56
C MET A 137 13.28 4.20 -9.46
N SER A 138 13.72 3.58 -10.55
CA SER A 138 14.58 4.22 -11.52
C SER A 138 13.90 5.42 -12.17
N GLU A 139 12.63 5.25 -12.58
CA GLU A 139 11.83 6.32 -13.19
C GLU A 139 11.61 7.48 -12.21
N LYS A 140 11.37 7.17 -10.95
CA LYS A 140 11.13 8.19 -9.92
C LYS A 140 12.41 8.72 -9.27
N GLU A 141 13.56 8.25 -9.73
CA GLU A 141 14.86 8.66 -9.21
C GLU A 141 15.01 8.40 -7.72
N LEU A 142 14.41 7.31 -7.24
CA LEU A 142 14.53 6.87 -5.85
C LEU A 142 15.66 5.83 -5.77
N GLY A 143 16.74 6.17 -5.07
CA GLY A 143 17.91 5.29 -4.98
C GLY A 143 17.72 4.12 -4.05
N GLU A 144 17.10 4.36 -2.89
CA GLU A 144 16.91 3.33 -1.86
C GLU A 144 15.78 3.71 -0.91
N CYS A 145 15.28 2.72 -0.17
CA CYS A 145 14.33 2.99 0.89
C CYS A 145 15.03 3.46 2.15
N VAL A 146 14.32 4.29 2.91
CA VAL A 146 14.77 4.84 4.19
C VAL A 146 13.80 4.37 5.26
N HIS A 147 14.35 3.83 6.34
CA HIS A 147 13.57 3.30 7.44
C HIS A 147 13.76 4.15 8.70
N CYS A 148 12.65 4.44 9.37
CA CYS A 148 12.67 5.15 10.63
C CYS A 148 13.13 4.22 11.76
N GLU A 149 13.47 4.81 12.90
CA GLU A 149 13.76 4.04 14.09
C GLU A 149 12.52 3.22 14.48
N GLY A 150 12.75 1.97 14.81
CA GLY A 150 11.65 1.05 15.16
C GLY A 150 10.98 0.38 13.94
N PHE A 151 11.56 0.53 12.76
CA PHE A 151 11.00 -0.10 11.55
C PHE A 151 10.92 -1.62 11.72
N ASP A 152 9.74 -2.17 11.44
CA ASP A 152 9.45 -3.61 11.55
C ASP A 152 8.65 -4.07 10.31
N GLY A 153 9.05 -3.64 9.16
CA GLY A 153 8.50 -4.11 7.87
C GLY A 153 7.23 -4.89 7.91
#